data_7f45a967d09eade978c63a58bc470d7f
#
_entry.id   7f45a967d09eade978c63a58bc470d7f
#
_cell.length_a   1.000
_cell.length_b   1.000
_cell.length_c   1.000
_cell.angle_alpha   90.00
_cell.angle_beta   90.00
_cell.angle_gamma   90.00
#
_symmetry.space_group_name_H-M   'P 1'
#
loop_
_entity.id
_entity.type
_entity.pdbx_description
1 polymer ?
#
loop_
_entity_poly.entity_id
_entity_poly.type
_entity_poly.pdbx_seq_one_letter_code
_entity_poly.pdbx_strand_id
1 'polypeptide(L)'
;AVGFQVFHFIEHGLQVGYWLLHPKQKPWLTPWAQTGADGLAYWCQLWPGSGRASQRGAEFLHLVGNSVFFAGVMAIFVLARISNTRSRSAQGAVLFQGLHLVEHVILTATVFMTGTGWGASTMFGRWSGTELSTHRVWWHFIVNGIATTIAVVGLVAVYRSGALTGKSLASR
;
A
#
# COMPACT_ATOMS: atom_id res chain seq x y z
N ALA A 1 8.31 8.56 1.91
CA ALA A 1 7.65 7.24 1.94
C ALA A 1 6.49 7.22 2.93
N VAL A 2 6.74 7.40 4.26
CA VAL A 2 5.65 7.33 5.27
C VAL A 2 4.56 8.38 5.01
N GLY A 3 4.92 9.62 4.65
CA GLY A 3 3.94 10.65 4.28
C GLY A 3 3.10 10.24 3.08
N PHE A 4 3.70 9.65 2.05
CA PHE A 4 2.97 9.09 0.91
C PHE A 4 1.96 8.01 1.33
N GLN A 5 2.36 7.12 2.25
CA GLN A 5 1.47 6.09 2.78
C GLN A 5 0.29 6.66 3.56
N VAL A 6 0.49 7.75 4.30
CA VAL A 6 -0.62 8.44 4.98
C VAL A 6 -1.65 8.94 3.96
N PHE A 7 -1.20 9.54 2.85
CA PHE A 7 -2.10 9.95 1.76
C PHE A 7 -2.82 8.74 1.13
N HIS A 8 -2.12 7.65 0.90
CA HIS A 8 -2.70 6.43 0.38
C HIS A 8 -3.74 5.83 1.34
N PHE A 9 -3.48 5.86 2.64
CA PHE A 9 -4.46 5.44 3.65
C PHE A 9 -5.69 6.36 3.69
N ILE A 10 -5.50 7.68 3.56
CA ILE A 10 -6.61 8.64 3.45
C ILE A 10 -7.47 8.31 2.22
N GLU A 11 -6.86 7.99 1.08
CA GLU A 11 -7.56 7.54 -0.12
C GLU A 11 -8.53 6.39 0.18
N HIS A 12 -8.03 5.33 0.82
CA HIS A 12 -8.88 4.19 1.19
C HIS A 12 -9.93 4.53 2.23
N GLY A 13 -9.63 5.46 3.16
CA GLY A 13 -10.61 5.98 4.11
C GLY A 13 -11.77 6.71 3.42
N LEU A 14 -11.46 7.53 2.43
CA LEU A 14 -12.47 8.23 1.62
C LEU A 14 -13.29 7.25 0.77
N GLN A 15 -12.66 6.23 0.20
CA GLN A 15 -13.35 5.18 -0.54
C GLN A 15 -14.34 4.40 0.35
N VAL A 16 -13.91 4.01 1.55
CA VAL A 16 -14.78 3.34 2.53
C VAL A 16 -15.92 4.26 2.95
N GLY A 17 -15.64 5.53 3.27
CA GLY A 17 -16.65 6.51 3.65
C GLY A 17 -17.68 6.73 2.54
N TYR A 18 -17.21 6.92 1.31
CA TYR A 18 -18.10 7.06 0.15
C TYR A 18 -18.98 5.81 -0.03
N TRP A 19 -18.39 4.63 0.08
CA TRP A 19 -19.12 3.38 -0.11
C TRP A 19 -20.16 3.12 1.00
N LEU A 20 -19.87 3.48 2.25
CA LEU A 20 -20.84 3.41 3.35
C LEU A 20 -22.06 4.31 3.11
N LEU A 21 -21.85 5.46 2.48
CA LEU A 21 -22.93 6.40 2.13
C LEU A 21 -23.67 5.98 0.84
N HIS A 22 -23.03 5.22 -0.05
CA HIS A 22 -23.54 4.84 -1.36
C HIS A 22 -23.35 3.33 -1.63
N PRO A 23 -23.92 2.43 -0.82
CA PRO A 23 -23.59 1.00 -0.83
C PRO A 23 -24.00 0.25 -2.11
N LYS A 24 -24.87 0.86 -2.94
CA LYS A 24 -25.31 0.30 -4.23
C LYS A 24 -24.50 0.82 -5.42
N GLN A 25 -23.54 1.70 -5.21
CA GLN A 25 -22.72 2.26 -6.29
C GLN A 25 -21.41 1.46 -6.44
N LYS A 26 -20.78 1.61 -7.61
CA LYS A 26 -19.45 1.05 -7.83
C LYS A 26 -18.43 1.74 -6.91
N PRO A 27 -17.33 1.06 -6.53
CA PRO A 27 -16.25 1.67 -5.80
C PRO A 27 -15.78 2.94 -6.53
N TRP A 28 -15.69 4.02 -5.76
CA TRP A 28 -15.27 5.32 -6.26
C TRP A 28 -13.75 5.45 -6.07
N LEU A 29 -13.08 6.00 -7.08
CA LEU A 29 -11.71 6.47 -6.96
C LEU A 29 -11.72 7.97 -6.76
N THR A 30 -10.85 8.48 -5.89
CA THR A 30 -10.67 9.94 -5.79
C THR A 30 -10.12 10.48 -7.10
N PRO A 31 -10.36 11.78 -7.43
CA PRO A 31 -9.87 12.36 -8.68
C PRO A 31 -8.35 12.21 -8.88
N TRP A 32 -7.56 12.32 -7.82
CA TRP A 32 -6.10 12.16 -7.93
C TRP A 32 -5.69 10.70 -8.17
N ALA A 33 -6.35 9.72 -7.53
CA ALA A 33 -6.08 8.31 -7.77
C ALA A 33 -6.49 7.91 -9.19
N GLN A 34 -7.62 8.44 -9.68
CA GLN A 34 -8.06 8.24 -11.06
C GLN A 34 -7.03 8.83 -12.04
N THR A 35 -6.59 10.06 -11.83
CA THR A 35 -5.56 10.70 -12.68
C THR A 35 -4.27 9.89 -12.70
N GLY A 36 -3.82 9.38 -11.55
CA GLY A 36 -2.64 8.52 -11.46
C GLY A 36 -2.81 7.20 -12.20
N ALA A 37 -3.95 6.56 -12.05
CA ALA A 37 -4.28 5.31 -12.73
C ALA A 37 -4.37 5.51 -14.26
N ASP A 38 -5.00 6.58 -14.72
CA ASP A 38 -5.14 6.90 -16.14
C ASP A 38 -3.80 7.25 -16.78
N GLY A 39 -2.94 7.99 -16.08
CA GLY A 39 -1.59 8.28 -16.52
C GLY A 39 -0.75 7.01 -16.73
N LEU A 40 -0.85 6.06 -15.81
CA LEU A 40 -0.18 4.77 -15.93
C LEU A 40 -0.87 3.85 -16.95
N ALA A 41 -2.18 3.93 -17.10
CA ALA A 41 -2.94 3.17 -18.10
C ALA A 41 -2.44 3.47 -19.52
N TYR A 42 -2.03 4.71 -19.81
CA TYR A 42 -1.42 5.08 -21.08
C TYR A 42 -0.21 4.18 -21.42
N TRP A 43 0.69 3.97 -20.47
CA TRP A 43 1.85 3.09 -20.64
C TRP A 43 1.43 1.60 -20.71
N CYS A 44 0.37 1.21 -20.00
CA CYS A 44 -0.13 -0.15 -20.01
C CYS A 44 -0.81 -0.53 -21.35
N GLN A 45 -1.17 0.43 -22.20
CA GLN A 45 -1.69 0.17 -23.56
C GLN A 45 -0.66 -0.47 -24.48
N LEU A 46 0.64 -0.26 -24.20
CA LEU A 46 1.72 -0.88 -24.96
C LEU A 46 1.78 -2.40 -24.74
N TRP A 47 1.08 -2.92 -23.73
CA TRP A 47 1.05 -4.34 -23.42
C TRP A 47 -0.12 -5.03 -24.17
N PRO A 48 0.07 -6.23 -24.73
CA PRO A 48 -1.01 -6.96 -25.41
C PRO A 48 -2.26 -7.10 -24.53
N GLY A 49 -3.44 -6.91 -25.09
CA GLY A 49 -4.71 -6.95 -24.35
C GLY A 49 -5.17 -5.58 -23.82
N SER A 50 -5.08 -4.54 -24.64
CA SER A 50 -5.37 -3.12 -24.34
C SER A 50 -6.73 -2.82 -23.69
N GLY A 51 -7.74 -3.66 -23.87
CA GLY A 51 -9.10 -3.45 -23.28
C GLY A 51 -9.16 -3.40 -21.75
N ARG A 52 -8.02 -3.54 -21.05
CA ARG A 52 -7.91 -3.52 -19.58
C ARG A 52 -6.85 -2.54 -19.08
N ALA A 53 -6.49 -1.55 -19.87
CA ALA A 53 -5.42 -0.61 -19.56
C ALA A 53 -5.67 0.14 -18.25
N SER A 54 -6.88 0.60 -17.98
CA SER A 54 -7.23 1.30 -16.74
C SER A 54 -7.05 0.40 -15.50
N GLN A 55 -7.48 -0.85 -15.56
CA GLN A 55 -7.29 -1.81 -14.47
C GLN A 55 -5.80 -2.09 -14.23
N ARG A 56 -5.02 -2.27 -15.29
CA ARG A 56 -3.57 -2.44 -15.21
C ARG A 56 -2.89 -1.22 -14.63
N GLY A 57 -3.30 -0.02 -15.05
CA GLY A 57 -2.79 1.24 -14.51
C GLY A 57 -3.04 1.36 -13.01
N ALA A 58 -4.23 1.03 -12.54
CA ALA A 58 -4.56 1.04 -11.13
C ALA A 58 -3.72 0.03 -10.32
N GLU A 59 -3.57 -1.21 -10.79
CA GLU A 59 -2.73 -2.21 -10.10
C GLU A 59 -1.26 -1.81 -10.09
N PHE A 60 -0.75 -1.25 -11.18
CA PHE A 60 0.62 -0.78 -11.26
C PHE A 60 0.88 0.41 -10.33
N LEU A 61 -0.08 1.35 -10.22
CA LEU A 61 -0.01 2.45 -9.28
C LEU A 61 0.11 1.95 -7.83
N HIS A 62 -0.70 0.95 -7.47
CA HIS A 62 -0.64 0.33 -6.15
C HIS A 62 0.70 -0.37 -5.90
N LEU A 63 1.23 -1.10 -6.89
CA LEU A 63 2.54 -1.74 -6.79
C LEU A 63 3.66 -0.73 -6.55
N VAL A 64 3.70 0.35 -7.33
CA VAL A 64 4.69 1.43 -7.17
C VAL A 64 4.57 2.08 -5.79
N GLY A 65 3.36 2.45 -5.37
CA GLY A 65 3.11 3.06 -4.07
C GLY A 65 3.56 2.18 -2.91
N ASN A 66 3.21 0.89 -2.95
CA ASN A 66 3.61 -0.06 -1.92
C ASN A 66 5.12 -0.35 -1.93
N SER A 67 5.78 -0.32 -3.09
CA SER A 67 7.23 -0.44 -3.20
C SER A 67 7.95 0.75 -2.55
N VAL A 68 7.48 1.97 -2.81
CA VAL A 68 8.01 3.19 -2.18
C VAL A 68 7.81 3.16 -0.66
N PHE A 69 6.65 2.69 -0.21
CA PHE A 69 6.39 2.56 1.23
C PHE A 69 7.28 1.48 1.85
N PHE A 70 7.43 0.33 1.21
CA PHE A 70 8.34 -0.73 1.68
C PHE A 70 9.79 -0.24 1.81
N ALA A 71 10.30 0.48 0.81
CA ALA A 71 11.61 1.11 0.89
C ALA A 71 11.73 2.06 2.10
N GLY A 72 10.65 2.81 2.41
CA GLY A 72 10.60 3.68 3.58
C GLY A 72 10.66 2.94 4.91
N VAL A 73 9.90 1.85 5.08
CA VAL A 73 9.95 1.06 6.32
C VAL A 73 11.27 0.28 6.45
N MET A 74 11.87 -0.13 5.33
CA MET A 74 13.24 -0.69 5.32
C MET A 74 14.26 0.34 5.81
N ALA A 75 14.17 1.60 5.36
CA ALA A 75 15.05 2.67 5.84
C ALA A 75 14.89 2.90 7.35
N ILE A 76 13.65 2.92 7.86
CA ILE A 76 13.39 3.04 9.32
C ILE A 76 14.01 1.85 10.07
N PHE A 77 13.86 0.65 9.55
CA PHE A 77 14.46 -0.56 10.15
C PHE A 77 15.99 -0.50 10.19
N VAL A 78 16.62 -0.12 9.07
CA VAL A 78 18.08 0.02 8.98
C VAL A 78 18.58 1.08 9.96
N LEU A 79 17.92 2.25 10.03
CA LEU A 79 18.26 3.30 10.99
C LEU A 79 18.13 2.82 12.44
N ALA A 80 17.06 2.07 12.76
CA ALA A 80 16.90 1.46 14.08
C ALA A 80 18.06 0.50 14.41
N ARG A 81 18.51 -0.29 13.43
CA ARG A 81 19.66 -1.22 13.61
C ARG A 81 20.97 -0.49 13.82
N ILE A 82 21.28 0.52 13.00
CA ILE A 82 22.52 1.30 13.09
C ILE A 82 22.58 2.07 14.41
N SER A 83 21.44 2.62 14.86
CA SER A 83 21.37 3.35 16.14
C SER A 83 21.26 2.43 17.37
N ASN A 84 21.34 1.12 17.18
CA ASN A 84 21.15 0.12 18.24
C ASN A 84 19.79 0.26 18.98
N THR A 85 18.79 0.80 18.29
CA THR A 85 17.44 0.92 18.82
C THR A 85 16.67 -0.37 18.54
N ARG A 86 16.37 -1.14 19.58
CA ARG A 86 15.53 -2.34 19.46
C ARG A 86 14.07 -1.93 19.23
N SER A 87 13.66 -1.78 17.98
CA SER A 87 12.28 -1.45 17.61
C SER A 87 11.57 -2.67 17.02
N ARG A 88 10.73 -3.32 17.83
CA ARG A 88 9.84 -4.41 17.35
C ARG A 88 8.85 -3.91 16.30
N SER A 89 8.41 -2.66 16.43
CA SER A 89 7.51 -2.03 15.45
C SER A 89 8.21 -1.86 14.09
N ALA A 90 9.48 -1.45 14.04
CA ALA A 90 10.21 -1.36 12.77
C ALA A 90 10.35 -2.74 12.10
N GLN A 91 10.62 -3.80 12.88
CA GLN A 91 10.65 -5.18 12.35
C GLN A 91 9.27 -5.61 11.85
N GLY A 92 8.22 -5.39 12.64
CA GLY A 92 6.84 -5.70 12.27
C GLY A 92 6.40 -4.96 11.03
N ALA A 93 6.79 -3.69 10.86
CA ALA A 93 6.48 -2.89 9.67
C ALA A 93 7.10 -3.50 8.41
N VAL A 94 8.37 -3.92 8.47
CA VAL A 94 9.05 -4.56 7.32
C VAL A 94 8.37 -5.87 6.96
N LEU A 95 8.09 -6.73 7.94
CA LEU A 95 7.45 -8.02 7.70
C LEU A 95 6.05 -7.84 7.11
N PHE A 96 5.22 -7.01 7.75
CA PHE A 96 3.84 -6.78 7.36
C PHE A 96 3.75 -6.13 5.98
N GLN A 97 4.53 -5.07 5.75
CA GLN A 97 4.55 -4.39 4.46
C GLN A 97 5.19 -5.24 3.36
N GLY A 98 6.17 -6.08 3.70
CA GLY A 98 6.75 -7.04 2.76
C GLY A 98 5.71 -8.04 2.26
N LEU A 99 4.91 -8.61 3.14
CA LEU A 99 3.81 -9.52 2.77
C LEU A 99 2.75 -8.79 1.90
N HIS A 100 2.41 -7.55 2.26
CA HIS A 100 1.48 -6.76 1.48
C HIS A 100 2.03 -6.38 0.09
N LEU A 101 3.31 -6.07 0.00
CA LEU A 101 3.98 -5.85 -1.28
C LEU A 101 3.96 -7.09 -2.18
N VAL A 102 4.20 -8.29 -1.60
CA VAL A 102 4.10 -9.56 -2.34
C VAL A 102 2.68 -9.74 -2.90
N GLU A 103 1.65 -9.40 -2.13
CA GLU A 103 0.27 -9.41 -2.64
C GLU A 103 0.12 -8.52 -3.88
N HIS A 104 0.64 -7.28 -3.83
CA HIS A 104 0.56 -6.36 -4.99
C HIS A 104 1.37 -6.83 -6.19
N VAL A 105 2.51 -7.49 -5.99
CA VAL A 105 3.26 -8.13 -7.08
C VAL A 105 2.41 -9.20 -7.76
N ILE A 106 1.77 -10.08 -6.98
CA ILE A 106 0.92 -11.15 -7.51
C ILE A 106 -0.32 -10.57 -8.21
N LEU A 107 -1.00 -9.59 -7.60
CA LEU A 107 -2.16 -8.91 -8.19
C LEU A 107 -1.79 -8.27 -9.54
N THR A 108 -0.70 -7.51 -9.57
CA THR A 108 -0.24 -6.85 -10.80
C THR A 108 0.12 -7.88 -11.86
N ALA A 109 0.95 -8.87 -11.53
CA ALA A 109 1.36 -9.90 -12.48
C ALA A 109 0.15 -10.63 -13.07
N THR A 110 -0.80 -11.05 -12.23
CA THR A 110 -1.98 -11.79 -12.68
C THR A 110 -2.92 -10.93 -13.51
N VAL A 111 -3.11 -9.64 -13.19
CA VAL A 111 -3.87 -8.71 -14.03
C VAL A 111 -3.22 -8.55 -15.41
N PHE A 112 -1.90 -8.44 -15.46
CA PHE A 112 -1.19 -8.32 -16.74
C PHE A 112 -1.27 -9.59 -17.58
N MET A 113 -1.17 -10.76 -16.95
CA MET A 113 -1.16 -12.06 -17.65
C MET A 113 -2.56 -12.55 -18.03
N THR A 114 -3.53 -12.45 -17.12
CA THR A 114 -4.85 -13.07 -17.26
C THR A 114 -5.98 -12.05 -17.36
N GLY A 115 -5.69 -10.80 -17.02
CA GLY A 115 -6.67 -9.73 -16.90
C GLY A 115 -7.54 -9.79 -15.65
N THR A 116 -7.23 -10.69 -14.72
CA THR A 116 -7.96 -10.84 -13.46
C THR A 116 -6.96 -10.84 -12.31
N GLY A 117 -7.15 -9.96 -11.32
CA GLY A 117 -6.27 -9.88 -10.15
C GLY A 117 -6.48 -11.07 -9.21
N TRP A 118 -5.39 -11.70 -8.80
CA TRP A 118 -5.36 -12.73 -7.78
C TRP A 118 -4.51 -12.27 -6.60
N GLY A 119 -5.06 -12.33 -5.39
CA GLY A 119 -4.36 -11.95 -4.15
C GLY A 119 -5.24 -12.20 -2.93
N ALA A 120 -4.74 -11.90 -1.74
CA ALA A 120 -5.48 -12.09 -0.50
C ALA A 120 -6.81 -11.31 -0.49
N SER A 121 -6.82 -10.09 -1.02
CA SER A 121 -8.02 -9.27 -1.17
C SER A 121 -9.10 -9.92 -2.06
N THR A 122 -8.70 -10.60 -3.13
CA THR A 122 -9.64 -11.29 -4.03
C THR A 122 -10.12 -12.62 -3.45
N MET A 123 -9.28 -13.31 -2.69
CA MET A 123 -9.67 -14.52 -1.96
C MET A 123 -10.68 -14.20 -0.87
N PHE A 124 -10.46 -13.13 -0.11
CA PHE A 124 -11.38 -12.65 0.90
C PHE A 124 -12.76 -12.32 0.32
N GLY A 125 -12.81 -11.66 -0.86
CA GLY A 125 -14.05 -11.39 -1.58
C GLY A 125 -14.80 -12.64 -1.97
N ARG A 126 -14.11 -13.67 -2.46
CA ARG A 126 -14.71 -14.97 -2.80
C ARG A 126 -15.27 -15.69 -1.58
N TRP A 127 -14.57 -15.64 -0.48
CA TRP A 127 -14.99 -16.32 0.76
C TRP A 127 -16.20 -15.67 1.41
N SER A 128 -16.28 -14.34 1.39
CA SER A 128 -17.41 -13.61 1.97
C SER A 128 -18.65 -13.53 1.06
N GLY A 129 -18.54 -13.99 -0.19
CA GLY A 129 -19.67 -14.07 -1.13
C GLY A 129 -20.18 -12.73 -1.65
N THR A 130 -19.42 -11.65 -1.49
CA THR A 130 -19.81 -10.32 -1.96
C THR A 130 -18.96 -9.87 -3.15
N GLU A 131 -19.36 -8.77 -3.80
CA GLU A 131 -18.67 -8.31 -5.00
C GLU A 131 -17.19 -7.97 -4.74
N LEU A 132 -16.35 -8.43 -5.64
CA LEU A 132 -14.88 -8.38 -5.57
C LEU A 132 -14.34 -6.97 -5.26
N SER A 133 -14.96 -5.95 -5.81
CA SER A 133 -14.56 -4.56 -5.69
C SER A 133 -14.67 -4.00 -4.28
N THR A 134 -15.74 -4.36 -3.56
CA THR A 134 -16.02 -3.89 -2.21
C THR A 134 -15.03 -4.43 -1.20
N HIS A 135 -14.69 -5.71 -1.31
CA HIS A 135 -13.74 -6.33 -0.38
C HIS A 135 -12.33 -5.82 -0.55
N ARG A 136 -11.94 -5.46 -1.77
CA ARG A 136 -10.63 -4.84 -1.99
C ARG A 136 -10.52 -3.50 -1.28
N VAL A 137 -11.58 -2.68 -1.27
CA VAL A 137 -11.59 -1.40 -0.55
C VAL A 137 -11.42 -1.63 0.95
N TRP A 138 -12.21 -2.53 1.55
CA TRP A 138 -12.11 -2.85 2.96
C TRP A 138 -10.78 -3.49 3.34
N TRP A 139 -10.32 -4.46 2.55
CA TRP A 139 -9.05 -5.12 2.76
C TRP A 139 -7.91 -4.12 2.77
N HIS A 140 -7.83 -3.27 1.74
CA HIS A 140 -6.77 -2.27 1.64
C HIS A 140 -6.87 -1.21 2.75
N PHE A 141 -8.07 -0.79 3.14
CA PHE A 141 -8.25 0.12 4.26
C PHE A 141 -7.69 -0.45 5.57
N ILE A 142 -8.05 -1.67 5.91
CA ILE A 142 -7.60 -2.33 7.15
C ILE A 142 -6.09 -2.58 7.11
N VAL A 143 -5.59 -3.18 6.03
CA VAL A 143 -4.17 -3.54 5.90
C VAL A 143 -3.29 -2.30 5.88
N ASN A 144 -3.66 -1.27 5.13
CA ASN A 144 -2.92 -0.01 5.10
C ASN A 144 -3.02 0.75 6.44
N GLY A 145 -4.14 0.68 7.15
CA GLY A 145 -4.29 1.24 8.49
C GLY A 145 -3.31 0.62 9.48
N ILE A 146 -3.23 -0.71 9.49
CA ILE A 146 -2.28 -1.45 10.33
C ILE A 146 -0.83 -1.10 9.93
N ALA A 147 -0.50 -1.20 8.64
CA ALA A 147 0.84 -0.91 8.13
C ALA A 147 1.30 0.51 8.47
N THR A 148 0.44 1.50 8.23
CA THR A 148 0.72 2.90 8.52
C THR A 148 0.95 3.12 10.02
N THR A 149 0.10 2.56 10.87
CA THR A 149 0.22 2.68 12.32
C THR A 149 1.55 2.10 12.82
N ILE A 150 1.89 0.88 12.40
CA ILE A 150 3.15 0.23 12.82
C ILE A 150 4.37 1.02 12.31
N ALA A 151 4.33 1.54 11.07
CA ALA A 151 5.40 2.34 10.50
C ALA A 151 5.60 3.67 11.23
N VAL A 152 4.51 4.37 11.58
CA VAL A 152 4.56 5.61 12.36
C VAL A 152 5.14 5.36 13.75
N VAL A 153 4.70 4.31 14.45
CA VAL A 153 5.25 3.93 15.76
C VAL A 153 6.75 3.62 15.65
N GLY A 154 7.17 2.91 14.59
CA GLY A 154 8.57 2.63 14.30
C GLY A 154 9.39 3.90 14.06
N LEU A 155 8.86 4.82 13.25
CA LEU A 155 9.51 6.11 12.97
C LEU A 155 9.65 6.96 14.23
N VAL A 156 8.62 7.04 15.07
CA VAL A 156 8.65 7.77 16.34
C VAL A 156 9.69 7.17 17.28
N ALA A 157 9.80 5.84 17.35
CA ALA A 157 10.82 5.18 18.17
C ALA A 157 12.24 5.55 17.70
N VAL A 158 12.50 5.54 16.38
CA VAL A 158 13.79 5.94 15.81
C VAL A 158 14.07 7.43 16.02
N TYR A 159 13.06 8.28 15.87
CA TYR A 159 13.20 9.72 16.15
C TYR A 159 13.58 9.98 17.62
N ARG A 160 12.88 9.36 18.57
CA ARG A 160 13.14 9.50 20.01
C ARG A 160 14.50 8.97 20.44
N SER A 161 15.07 8.01 19.72
CA SER A 161 16.43 7.52 19.97
C SER A 161 17.53 8.48 19.55
N GLY A 162 17.20 9.60 18.88
CA GLY A 162 18.17 10.57 18.35
C GLY A 162 18.87 10.11 17.07
N ALA A 163 18.47 8.96 16.50
CA ALA A 163 19.11 8.40 15.32
C ALA A 163 18.99 9.31 14.08
N LEU A 164 17.86 10.03 13.94
CA LEU A 164 17.64 10.97 12.84
C LEU A 164 18.38 12.30 13.00
N THR A 165 18.82 12.64 14.22
CA THR A 165 19.49 13.92 14.52
C THR A 165 21.00 13.80 14.64
N GLY A 166 21.56 12.61 14.39
CA GLY A 166 23.00 12.33 14.52
C GLY A 166 23.53 12.31 15.97
N LYS A 167 22.71 12.66 16.96
CA LYS A 167 23.13 12.74 18.37
C LYS A 167 23.57 11.38 18.92
N SER A 168 23.00 10.30 18.45
CA SER A 168 23.34 8.93 18.86
C SER A 168 24.70 8.43 18.33
N LEU A 169 25.20 9.01 17.25
CA LEU A 169 26.48 8.62 16.64
C LEU A 169 27.65 9.41 17.22
N ALA A 170 27.40 10.60 17.78
CA ALA A 170 28.42 11.47 18.36
C ALA A 170 28.79 11.12 19.80
N SER A 171 28.02 10.28 20.49
CA SER A 171 28.22 9.87 21.88
C SER A 171 28.93 8.50 22.05
N ARG A 172 29.50 7.99 20.98
CA ARG A 172 30.28 6.73 20.94
C ARG A 172 31.69 7.02 20.47
#